data_efa64e018f78939aa4de0d9991e6f887
#
_entry.id   efa64e018f78939aa4de0d9991e6f887
#
_cell.length_a   1.000
_cell.length_b   1.000
_cell.length_c   1.000
_cell.angle_alpha   90.00
_cell.angle_beta   90.00
_cell.angle_gamma   90.00
#
_symmetry.space_group_name_H-M   'P 1'
#
loop_
_entity.id
_entity.type
_entity.pdbx_description
1 polymer ?
#
loop_
_entity_poly.entity_id
_entity_poly.type
_entity_poly.pdbx_seq_one_letter_code
_entity_poly.pdbx_strand_id
1 'polypeptide(L)'
;MTRSRFALLGAMGIDNFGSGLFLPLALLYATRVLEVPLVAAGTAVTVGTTAGLLVPPLAGRLVDRAGPRAGVLGAQLLQAAGASIYLFAHGIGGVVFASVLLGSGQQLFHSCLFALIAEVAGDVPKDRPFAEVGMVRAGGFGLGGLTSSGLLVWFGDSGYRVALAVDIGTFVVAAGLVAALVRPAQRVVRTARGRTGVLRNRPYLALILLSGLFGLSLDFFLIGTPVFVLERLHAPLWLPGAILFLLTVLTSVGGTVALRLTRRLSRIDAMRAGSALFAVWCVASLGVLFVPRSWQVPYLLVTTLVYAAGDLVFGPRSGALAEAAAPPEAKGRYLAAFQYAFTVAQVLAPAVVSLFSVSVWLPWVLVGVCACLAVLGLGRLGPRLPTGAVTPIQG
;
A
#
# COMPACT_ATOMS: atom_id res chain seq x y z
N MET A 1 9.18 20.34 14.46
CA MET A 1 8.19 19.30 14.09
C MET A 1 7.07 19.32 15.11
N THR A 2 5.81 19.33 14.69
CA THR A 2 4.67 19.37 15.63
C THR A 2 4.48 18.03 16.33
N ARG A 3 3.97 18.03 17.58
CA ARG A 3 3.63 16.81 18.34
C ARG A 3 2.73 15.86 17.55
N SER A 4 1.79 16.40 16.77
CA SER A 4 0.89 15.63 15.92
C SER A 4 1.61 14.81 14.83
N ARG A 5 2.72 15.32 14.26
CA ARG A 5 3.49 14.59 13.24
C ARG A 5 4.22 13.38 13.83
N PHE A 6 4.88 13.53 14.97
CA PHE A 6 5.52 12.40 15.65
C PHE A 6 4.49 11.36 16.12
N ALA A 7 3.34 11.82 16.63
CA ALA A 7 2.26 10.92 17.03
C ALA A 7 1.71 10.13 15.83
N LEU A 8 1.52 10.78 14.67
CA LEU A 8 1.10 10.11 13.45
C LEU A 8 2.13 9.07 13.00
N LEU A 9 3.41 9.42 12.95
CA LEU A 9 4.48 8.47 12.59
C LEU A 9 4.52 7.28 13.56
N GLY A 10 4.46 7.52 14.87
CA GLY A 10 4.41 6.47 15.88
C GLY A 10 3.19 5.56 15.73
N ALA A 11 2.00 6.15 15.54
CA ALA A 11 0.79 5.38 15.31
C ALA A 11 0.88 4.51 14.04
N MET A 12 1.43 5.07 12.94
CA MET A 12 1.59 4.33 11.68
C MET A 12 2.64 3.20 11.79
N GLY A 13 3.71 3.42 12.55
CA GLY A 13 4.72 2.40 12.81
C GLY A 13 4.15 1.22 13.60
N ILE A 14 3.40 1.51 14.67
CA ILE A 14 2.76 0.50 15.53
C ILE A 14 1.69 -0.28 14.74
N ASP A 15 0.82 0.41 14.03
CA ASP A 15 -0.24 -0.17 13.19
C ASP A 15 0.35 -1.14 12.14
N ASN A 16 1.39 -0.71 11.43
CA ASN A 16 2.00 -1.55 10.41
C ASN A 16 2.88 -2.66 11.00
N PHE A 17 3.41 -2.51 12.20
CA PHE A 17 4.08 -3.61 12.91
C PHE A 17 3.11 -4.75 13.18
N GLY A 18 1.91 -4.47 13.73
CA GLY A 18 0.86 -5.47 13.93
C GLY A 18 0.42 -6.11 12.62
N SER A 19 0.13 -5.30 11.61
CA SER A 19 -0.25 -5.79 10.28
C SER A 19 0.83 -6.69 9.66
N GLY A 20 2.11 -6.33 9.79
CA GLY A 20 3.23 -7.15 9.33
C GLY A 20 3.36 -8.46 10.11
N LEU A 21 2.95 -8.45 11.38
CA LEU A 21 3.01 -9.62 12.25
C LEU A 21 1.93 -10.65 11.91
N PHE A 22 0.70 -10.21 11.63
CA PHE A 22 -0.45 -11.12 11.43
C PHE A 22 -0.84 -11.33 9.97
N LEU A 23 -0.78 -10.32 9.10
CA LEU A 23 -1.27 -10.42 7.73
C LEU A 23 -0.67 -11.61 6.94
N PRO A 24 0.64 -11.91 7.02
CA PRO A 24 1.22 -13.08 6.37
C PRO A 24 0.71 -14.41 6.94
N LEU A 25 0.26 -14.40 8.19
CA LEU A 25 -0.21 -15.58 8.91
C LEU A 25 -1.73 -15.77 8.84
N ALA A 26 -2.48 -14.78 8.35
CA ALA A 26 -3.95 -14.79 8.40
C ALA A 26 -4.59 -16.02 7.76
N LEU A 27 -4.10 -16.42 6.58
CA LEU A 27 -4.59 -17.62 5.88
C LEU A 27 -4.19 -18.91 6.61
N LEU A 28 -2.95 -18.95 7.14
CA LEU A 28 -2.46 -20.09 7.93
C LEU A 28 -3.23 -20.21 9.26
N TYR A 29 -3.56 -19.08 9.89
CA TYR A 29 -4.43 -19.06 11.07
C TYR A 29 -5.81 -19.70 10.77
N ALA A 30 -6.43 -19.29 9.67
CA ALA A 30 -7.72 -19.85 9.26
C ALA A 30 -7.65 -21.36 9.00
N THR A 31 -6.57 -21.84 8.39
CA THR A 31 -6.44 -23.27 8.05
C THR A 31 -5.91 -24.13 9.19
N ARG A 32 -4.96 -23.63 9.98
CA ARG A 32 -4.29 -24.39 11.04
C ARG A 32 -4.98 -24.29 12.41
N VAL A 33 -5.52 -23.11 12.73
CA VAL A 33 -6.11 -22.83 14.06
C VAL A 33 -7.64 -22.96 14.05
N LEU A 34 -8.28 -22.50 12.97
CA LEU A 34 -9.75 -22.57 12.83
C LEU A 34 -10.19 -23.80 12.01
N GLU A 35 -9.24 -24.60 11.50
CA GLU A 35 -9.48 -25.82 10.72
C GLU A 35 -10.39 -25.62 9.49
N VAL A 36 -10.40 -24.39 8.93
CA VAL A 36 -11.17 -24.08 7.72
C VAL A 36 -10.40 -24.54 6.50
N PRO A 37 -11.02 -25.29 5.56
CA PRO A 37 -10.34 -25.68 4.33
C PRO A 37 -9.76 -24.50 3.57
N LEU A 38 -8.55 -24.66 2.99
CA LEU A 38 -7.80 -23.58 2.35
C LEU A 38 -8.62 -22.82 1.28
N VAL A 39 -9.39 -23.53 0.47
CA VAL A 39 -10.26 -22.93 -0.56
C VAL A 39 -11.31 -22.05 0.08
N ALA A 40 -11.93 -22.52 1.16
CA ALA A 40 -12.96 -21.76 1.89
C ALA A 40 -12.37 -20.54 2.59
N ALA A 41 -11.19 -20.67 3.21
CA ALA A 41 -10.47 -19.56 3.83
C ALA A 41 -10.05 -18.51 2.78
N GLY A 42 -9.51 -18.94 1.64
CA GLY A 42 -9.17 -18.05 0.53
C GLY A 42 -10.41 -17.33 -0.04
N THR A 43 -11.53 -18.02 -0.20
CA THR A 43 -12.80 -17.42 -0.64
C THR A 43 -13.30 -16.36 0.36
N ALA A 44 -13.21 -16.65 1.67
CA ALA A 44 -13.59 -15.71 2.72
C ALA A 44 -12.77 -14.42 2.67
N VAL A 45 -11.46 -14.53 2.49
CA VAL A 45 -10.56 -13.38 2.33
C VAL A 45 -10.91 -12.59 1.06
N THR A 46 -11.18 -13.28 -0.05
CA THR A 46 -11.59 -12.64 -1.32
C THR A 46 -12.90 -11.86 -1.15
N VAL A 47 -13.89 -12.43 -0.45
CA VAL A 47 -15.15 -11.72 -0.12
C VAL A 47 -14.88 -10.48 0.69
N GLY A 48 -13.99 -10.55 1.70
CA GLY A 48 -13.58 -9.39 2.50
C GLY A 48 -12.94 -8.28 1.66
N THR A 49 -12.00 -8.64 0.81
CA THR A 49 -11.33 -7.68 -0.08
C THR A 49 -12.31 -7.05 -1.08
N THR A 50 -13.24 -7.86 -1.62
CA THR A 50 -14.28 -7.39 -2.55
C THR A 50 -15.27 -6.45 -1.86
N ALA A 51 -15.70 -6.75 -0.63
CA ALA A 51 -16.54 -5.86 0.16
C ALA A 51 -15.86 -4.51 0.40
N GLY A 52 -14.54 -4.52 0.59
CA GLY A 52 -13.71 -3.33 0.71
C GLY A 52 -13.79 -2.38 -0.49
N LEU A 53 -14.09 -2.87 -1.71
CA LEU A 53 -14.27 -2.01 -2.91
C LEU A 53 -15.40 -0.98 -2.77
N LEU A 54 -16.38 -1.23 -1.91
CA LEU A 54 -17.49 -0.32 -1.64
C LEU A 54 -17.14 0.81 -0.66
N VAL A 55 -16.01 0.69 0.03
CA VAL A 55 -15.63 1.59 1.12
C VAL A 55 -15.12 2.97 0.64
N PRO A 56 -14.27 3.11 -0.40
CA PRO A 56 -13.70 4.39 -0.77
C PRO A 56 -14.72 5.53 -1.01
N PRO A 57 -15.89 5.32 -1.66
CA PRO A 57 -16.88 6.38 -1.80
C PRO A 57 -17.52 6.80 -0.47
N LEU A 58 -17.68 5.86 0.46
CA LEU A 58 -18.19 6.12 1.80
C LEU A 58 -17.13 6.85 2.65
N ALA A 59 -15.88 6.41 2.55
CA ALA A 59 -14.73 7.06 3.17
C ALA A 59 -14.58 8.53 2.75
N GLY A 60 -14.73 8.82 1.45
CA GLY A 60 -14.69 10.19 0.94
C GLY A 60 -15.76 11.09 1.59
N ARG A 61 -17.00 10.61 1.72
CA ARG A 61 -18.08 11.33 2.41
C ARG A 61 -17.79 11.51 3.90
N LEU A 62 -17.20 10.51 4.53
CA LEU A 62 -16.81 10.55 5.94
C LEU A 62 -15.72 11.61 6.16
N VAL A 63 -14.69 11.62 5.31
CA VAL A 63 -13.60 12.61 5.36
C VAL A 63 -14.13 14.03 5.16
N ASP A 64 -15.03 14.23 4.20
CA ASP A 64 -15.63 15.54 3.94
C ASP A 64 -16.48 16.04 5.13
N ARG A 65 -17.17 15.13 5.86
CA ARG A 65 -18.07 15.47 6.96
C ARG A 65 -17.37 15.50 8.34
N ALA A 66 -16.67 14.42 8.67
CA ALA A 66 -16.10 14.18 10.00
C ALA A 66 -14.58 14.41 10.07
N GLY A 67 -13.91 14.59 8.90
CA GLY A 67 -12.48 14.76 8.78
C GLY A 67 -11.72 13.43 8.67
N PRO A 68 -10.48 13.47 8.15
CA PRO A 68 -9.71 12.26 7.89
C PRO A 68 -9.31 11.53 9.18
N ARG A 69 -9.13 12.25 10.30
CA ARG A 69 -8.85 11.67 11.61
C ARG A 69 -9.95 10.73 12.08
N ALA A 70 -11.22 11.13 11.96
CA ALA A 70 -12.36 10.29 12.33
C ALA A 70 -12.42 9.02 11.44
N GLY A 71 -12.09 9.16 10.15
CA GLY A 71 -12.00 8.04 9.23
C GLY A 71 -10.90 7.03 9.61
N VAL A 72 -9.70 7.50 9.95
CA VAL A 72 -8.60 6.63 10.40
C VAL A 72 -8.94 5.94 11.72
N LEU A 73 -9.52 6.67 12.69
CA LEU A 73 -9.98 6.06 13.95
C LEU A 73 -11.03 4.97 13.72
N GLY A 74 -12.05 5.27 12.92
CA GLY A 74 -13.08 4.28 12.56
C GLY A 74 -12.49 3.06 11.86
N ALA A 75 -11.51 3.26 10.98
CA ALA A 75 -10.81 2.19 10.29
C ALA A 75 -10.05 1.26 11.25
N GLN A 76 -9.28 1.83 12.18
CA GLN A 76 -8.52 1.06 13.17
C GLN A 76 -9.44 0.30 14.12
N LEU A 77 -10.54 0.93 14.58
CA LEU A 77 -11.54 0.23 15.40
C LEU A 77 -12.24 -0.90 14.63
N LEU A 78 -12.54 -0.69 13.35
CA LEU A 78 -13.14 -1.71 12.50
C LEU A 78 -12.19 -2.89 12.28
N GLN A 79 -10.89 -2.63 12.08
CA GLN A 79 -9.86 -3.66 11.97
C GLN A 79 -9.66 -4.40 13.30
N ALA A 80 -9.60 -3.68 14.43
CA ALA A 80 -9.52 -4.29 15.75
C ALA A 80 -10.73 -5.20 16.03
N ALA A 81 -11.95 -4.78 15.68
CA ALA A 81 -13.16 -5.59 15.81
C ALA A 81 -13.10 -6.83 14.90
N GLY A 82 -12.71 -6.67 13.65
CA GLY A 82 -12.54 -7.78 12.70
C GLY A 82 -11.50 -8.80 13.18
N ALA A 83 -10.34 -8.34 13.64
CA ALA A 83 -9.30 -9.18 14.21
C ALA A 83 -9.75 -9.88 15.51
N SER A 84 -10.51 -9.19 16.37
CA SER A 84 -11.09 -9.81 17.58
C SER A 84 -12.10 -10.91 17.23
N ILE A 85 -12.95 -10.67 16.22
CA ILE A 85 -13.87 -11.71 15.74
C ILE A 85 -13.08 -12.87 15.15
N TYR A 86 -12.00 -12.61 14.43
CA TYR A 86 -11.13 -13.66 13.88
C TYR A 86 -10.54 -14.53 14.99
N LEU A 87 -10.18 -13.94 16.14
CA LEU A 87 -9.62 -14.64 17.31
C LEU A 87 -10.62 -15.64 17.93
N PHE A 88 -11.92 -15.28 17.92
CA PHE A 88 -13.00 -16.09 18.50
C PHE A 88 -13.86 -16.79 17.44
N ALA A 89 -13.48 -16.72 16.17
CA ALA A 89 -14.25 -17.31 15.08
C ALA A 89 -14.32 -18.84 15.21
N HIS A 90 -15.49 -19.38 14.86
CA HIS A 90 -15.70 -20.81 14.69
C HIS A 90 -16.28 -21.04 13.29
N GLY A 91 -15.60 -21.87 12.50
CA GLY A 91 -16.01 -22.19 11.14
C GLY A 91 -15.95 -21.02 10.15
N ILE A 92 -16.42 -21.27 8.92
CA ILE A 92 -16.30 -20.37 7.78
C ILE A 92 -17.04 -19.04 7.95
N GLY A 93 -18.20 -19.04 8.59
CA GLY A 93 -19.03 -17.84 8.77
C GLY A 93 -18.31 -16.76 9.58
N GLY A 94 -17.61 -17.16 10.64
CA GLY A 94 -16.78 -16.26 11.45
C GLY A 94 -15.61 -15.70 10.66
N VAL A 95 -14.95 -16.53 9.84
CA VAL A 95 -13.84 -16.09 8.98
C VAL A 95 -14.32 -15.09 7.93
N VAL A 96 -15.46 -15.33 7.27
CA VAL A 96 -16.03 -14.39 6.28
C VAL A 96 -16.35 -13.05 6.95
N PHE A 97 -17.04 -13.06 8.09
CA PHE A 97 -17.45 -11.82 8.76
C PHE A 97 -16.23 -11.02 9.24
N ALA A 98 -15.26 -11.68 9.85
CA ALA A 98 -13.99 -11.06 10.24
C ALA A 98 -13.23 -10.48 9.03
N SER A 99 -13.16 -11.22 7.92
CA SER A 99 -12.47 -10.76 6.69
C SER A 99 -13.17 -9.55 6.06
N VAL A 100 -14.50 -9.47 6.10
CA VAL A 100 -15.26 -8.29 5.63
C VAL A 100 -14.94 -7.07 6.48
N LEU A 101 -14.87 -7.20 7.79
CA LEU A 101 -14.54 -6.09 8.69
C LEU A 101 -13.08 -5.65 8.52
N LEU A 102 -12.14 -6.60 8.47
CA LEU A 102 -10.72 -6.33 8.25
C LEU A 102 -10.49 -5.65 6.89
N GLY A 103 -11.02 -6.23 5.80
CA GLY A 103 -10.87 -5.68 4.46
C GLY A 103 -11.52 -4.31 4.32
N SER A 104 -12.73 -4.12 4.89
CA SER A 104 -13.41 -2.82 4.89
C SER A 104 -12.63 -1.78 5.72
N GLY A 105 -12.12 -2.17 6.89
CA GLY A 105 -11.29 -1.33 7.75
C GLY A 105 -9.99 -0.91 7.05
N GLN A 106 -9.32 -1.85 6.40
CA GLN A 106 -8.09 -1.58 5.64
C GLN A 106 -8.33 -0.58 4.50
N GLN A 107 -9.40 -0.74 3.73
CA GLN A 107 -9.73 0.19 2.64
C GLN A 107 -10.15 1.58 3.17
N LEU A 108 -10.87 1.62 4.28
CA LEU A 108 -11.21 2.88 4.96
C LEU A 108 -9.93 3.58 5.44
N PHE A 109 -9.02 2.85 6.06
CA PHE A 109 -7.73 3.37 6.52
C PHE A 109 -6.94 4.00 5.37
N HIS A 110 -6.70 3.25 4.29
CA HIS A 110 -5.94 3.74 3.15
C HIS A 110 -6.62 4.94 2.47
N SER A 111 -7.95 4.93 2.37
CA SER A 111 -8.71 6.04 1.78
C SER A 111 -8.63 7.33 2.59
N CYS A 112 -8.48 7.24 3.93
CA CYS A 112 -8.41 8.39 4.82
C CYS A 112 -6.97 8.83 5.12
N LEU A 113 -6.00 7.92 5.00
CA LEU A 113 -4.60 8.15 5.39
C LEU A 113 -3.96 9.30 4.60
N PHE A 114 -4.13 9.33 3.27
CA PHE A 114 -3.58 10.39 2.44
C PHE A 114 -4.07 11.79 2.88
N ALA A 115 -5.38 11.88 3.18
CA ALA A 115 -5.98 13.12 3.65
C ALA A 115 -5.46 13.50 5.05
N LEU A 116 -5.26 12.53 5.95
CA LEU A 116 -4.72 12.78 7.29
C LEU A 116 -3.26 13.24 7.23
N ILE A 117 -2.42 12.60 6.42
CA ILE A 117 -1.02 13.02 6.22
C ILE A 117 -0.98 14.45 5.70
N ALA A 118 -1.81 14.79 4.71
CA ALA A 118 -1.86 16.13 4.13
C ALA A 118 -2.31 17.17 5.14
N GLU A 119 -3.31 16.85 5.99
CA GLU A 119 -3.81 17.73 7.05
C GLU A 119 -2.77 17.99 8.14
N VAL A 120 -2.11 16.93 8.64
CA VAL A 120 -1.07 17.04 9.68
C VAL A 120 0.18 17.77 9.18
N ALA A 121 0.48 17.66 7.89
CA ALA A 121 1.60 18.35 7.26
C ALA A 121 1.37 19.88 7.13
N GLY A 122 0.10 20.35 7.13
CA GLY A 122 -0.22 21.79 7.00
C GLY A 122 0.14 22.34 5.61
N ASP A 123 0.80 23.50 5.54
CA ASP A 123 1.09 24.20 4.28
C ASP A 123 2.44 23.84 3.64
N VAL A 124 3.20 22.91 4.25
CA VAL A 124 4.46 22.44 3.66
C VAL A 124 4.26 21.49 2.48
N PRO A 125 5.24 21.38 1.55
CA PRO A 125 5.20 20.39 0.47
C PRO A 125 5.00 18.96 1.02
N LYS A 126 4.06 18.20 0.42
CA LYS A 126 3.59 16.92 0.98
C LYS A 126 4.50 15.73 0.67
N ASP A 127 5.41 15.88 -0.29
CA ASP A 127 6.32 14.80 -0.73
C ASP A 127 7.11 14.18 0.44
N ARG A 128 7.68 15.03 1.31
CA ARG A 128 8.44 14.57 2.48
C ARG A 128 7.56 13.91 3.54
N PRO A 129 6.42 14.48 3.97
CA PRO A 129 5.48 13.81 4.86
C PRO A 129 5.02 12.43 4.35
N PHE A 130 4.70 12.30 3.06
CA PHE A 130 4.33 11.01 2.49
C PHE A 130 5.48 10.00 2.52
N ALA A 131 6.72 10.43 2.20
CA ALA A 131 7.89 9.57 2.27
C ALA A 131 8.18 9.10 3.71
N GLU A 132 8.11 10.00 4.69
CA GLU A 132 8.36 9.66 6.10
C GLU A 132 7.34 8.64 6.64
N VAL A 133 6.05 8.84 6.32
CA VAL A 133 5.02 7.85 6.68
C VAL A 133 5.27 6.53 5.97
N GLY A 134 5.61 6.56 4.69
CA GLY A 134 5.95 5.36 3.92
C GLY A 134 7.11 4.57 4.53
N MET A 135 8.22 5.25 4.89
CA MET A 135 9.39 4.63 5.53
C MET A 135 9.04 3.97 6.86
N VAL A 136 8.30 4.70 7.72
CA VAL A 136 7.92 4.18 9.04
C VAL A 136 6.97 2.98 8.91
N ARG A 137 6.02 3.03 7.97
CA ARG A 137 5.12 1.92 7.68
C ARG A 137 5.88 0.70 7.19
N ALA A 138 6.78 0.87 6.22
CA ALA A 138 7.59 -0.23 5.69
C ALA A 138 8.47 -0.86 6.79
N GLY A 139 9.14 -0.04 7.59
CA GLY A 139 9.95 -0.51 8.73
C GLY A 139 9.12 -1.28 9.76
N GLY A 140 7.96 -0.73 10.15
CA GLY A 140 7.01 -1.40 11.05
C GLY A 140 6.57 -2.76 10.51
N PHE A 141 6.12 -2.80 9.26
CA PHE A 141 5.66 -4.03 8.61
C PHE A 141 6.77 -5.10 8.53
N GLY A 142 7.98 -4.72 8.14
CA GLY A 142 9.12 -5.63 8.07
C GLY A 142 9.52 -6.19 9.45
N LEU A 143 9.56 -5.34 10.48
CA LEU A 143 9.82 -5.78 11.85
C LEU A 143 8.73 -6.72 12.36
N GLY A 144 7.47 -6.44 12.06
CA GLY A 144 6.34 -7.34 12.36
C GLY A 144 6.51 -8.70 11.70
N GLY A 145 6.85 -8.74 10.41
CA GLY A 145 7.09 -9.98 9.67
C GLY A 145 8.25 -10.81 10.22
N LEU A 146 9.35 -10.18 10.65
CA LEU A 146 10.44 -10.87 11.32
C LEU A 146 10.00 -11.43 12.68
N THR A 147 9.26 -10.64 13.46
CA THR A 147 8.75 -11.06 14.76
C THR A 147 7.77 -12.21 14.64
N SER A 148 6.93 -12.24 13.58
CA SER A 148 5.99 -13.34 13.34
C SER A 148 6.67 -14.68 13.20
N SER A 149 7.79 -14.75 12.48
CA SER A 149 8.59 -15.96 12.35
C SER A 149 9.16 -16.43 13.70
N GLY A 150 9.64 -15.50 14.52
CA GLY A 150 10.11 -15.80 15.88
C GLY A 150 9.01 -16.35 16.79
N LEU A 151 7.80 -15.78 16.72
CA LEU A 151 6.66 -16.26 17.51
C LEU A 151 6.27 -17.70 17.15
N LEU A 152 6.30 -18.05 15.87
CA LEU A 152 6.02 -19.43 15.45
C LEU A 152 7.11 -20.41 15.89
N VAL A 153 8.37 -20.01 15.89
CA VAL A 153 9.48 -20.86 16.37
C VAL A 153 9.37 -21.11 17.87
N TRP A 154 9.03 -20.10 18.68
CA TRP A 154 9.00 -20.20 20.14
C TRP A 154 7.71 -20.77 20.69
N PHE A 155 6.56 -20.46 20.07
CA PHE A 155 5.24 -20.81 20.60
C PHE A 155 4.46 -21.81 19.73
N GLY A 156 5.03 -22.28 18.60
CA GLY A 156 4.34 -23.18 17.67
C GLY A 156 2.98 -22.64 17.24
N ASP A 157 1.94 -23.46 17.29
CA ASP A 157 0.59 -23.07 16.89
C ASP A 157 -0.04 -21.97 17.77
N SER A 158 0.37 -21.85 19.04
CA SER A 158 -0.03 -20.75 19.90
C SER A 158 0.51 -19.40 19.41
N GLY A 159 1.62 -19.41 18.65
CA GLY A 159 2.22 -18.22 18.05
C GLY A 159 1.26 -17.48 17.12
N TYR A 160 0.37 -18.20 16.41
CA TYR A 160 -0.66 -17.57 15.58
C TYR A 160 -1.66 -16.73 16.39
N ARG A 161 -2.12 -17.24 17.55
CA ARG A 161 -3.02 -16.51 18.43
C ARG A 161 -2.35 -15.32 19.10
N VAL A 162 -1.08 -15.47 19.49
CA VAL A 162 -0.28 -14.37 20.05
C VAL A 162 -0.09 -13.28 19.01
N ALA A 163 0.27 -13.63 17.77
CA ALA A 163 0.41 -12.67 16.68
C ALA A 163 -0.88 -11.86 16.45
N LEU A 164 -2.02 -12.54 16.41
CA LEU A 164 -3.34 -11.89 16.24
C LEU A 164 -3.69 -11.01 17.43
N ALA A 165 -3.45 -11.44 18.67
CA ALA A 165 -3.73 -10.65 19.87
C ALA A 165 -2.86 -9.38 19.93
N VAL A 166 -1.59 -9.48 19.53
CA VAL A 166 -0.70 -8.32 19.42
C VAL A 166 -1.18 -7.36 18.33
N ASP A 167 -1.60 -7.87 17.17
CA ASP A 167 -2.15 -7.05 16.08
C ASP A 167 -3.39 -6.26 16.53
N ILE A 168 -4.33 -6.91 17.22
CA ILE A 168 -5.49 -6.23 17.86
C ILE A 168 -5.00 -5.10 18.78
N GLY A 169 -4.02 -5.39 19.64
CA GLY A 169 -3.42 -4.40 20.54
C GLY A 169 -2.81 -3.22 19.79
N THR A 170 -2.13 -3.46 18.67
CA THR A 170 -1.53 -2.40 17.84
C THR A 170 -2.58 -1.49 17.22
N PHE A 171 -3.70 -2.02 16.73
CA PHE A 171 -4.82 -1.20 16.23
C PHE A 171 -5.39 -0.29 17.34
N VAL A 172 -5.61 -0.83 18.53
CA VAL A 172 -6.15 -0.06 19.67
C VAL A 172 -5.16 1.02 20.11
N VAL A 173 -3.87 0.70 20.24
CA VAL A 173 -2.82 1.66 20.62
C VAL A 173 -2.68 2.74 19.56
N ALA A 174 -2.64 2.38 18.29
CA ALA A 174 -2.55 3.33 17.19
C ALA A 174 -3.79 4.25 17.15
N ALA A 175 -5.00 3.70 17.33
CA ALA A 175 -6.22 4.51 17.49
C ALA A 175 -6.10 5.47 18.67
N GLY A 176 -5.64 5.01 19.84
CA GLY A 176 -5.41 5.83 21.02
C GLY A 176 -4.43 6.98 20.78
N LEU A 177 -3.31 6.71 20.11
CA LEU A 177 -2.32 7.74 19.75
C LEU A 177 -2.91 8.78 18.78
N VAL A 178 -3.63 8.35 17.76
CA VAL A 178 -4.32 9.25 16.83
C VAL A 178 -5.38 10.05 17.55
N ALA A 179 -6.17 9.44 18.45
CA ALA A 179 -7.21 10.11 19.21
C ALA A 179 -6.68 11.11 20.24
N ALA A 180 -5.57 10.82 20.90
CA ALA A 180 -5.04 11.68 21.96
C ALA A 180 -4.13 12.81 21.43
N LEU A 181 -3.29 12.51 20.44
CA LEU A 181 -2.14 13.35 20.10
C LEU A 181 -2.23 13.97 18.70
N VAL A 182 -2.98 13.38 17.76
CA VAL A 182 -3.17 13.97 16.44
C VAL A 182 -4.30 14.98 16.51
N ARG A 183 -3.97 16.26 16.54
CA ARG A 183 -4.94 17.34 16.54
C ARG A 183 -5.28 17.71 15.11
N PRO A 184 -6.57 17.77 14.73
CA PRO A 184 -6.97 18.28 13.42
C PRO A 184 -6.54 19.75 13.30
N ALA A 185 -6.08 20.15 12.11
CA ALA A 185 -5.95 21.57 11.81
C ALA A 185 -7.32 22.26 11.97
N GLN A 186 -7.33 23.55 12.34
CA GLN A 186 -8.59 24.28 12.47
C GLN A 186 -9.38 24.18 11.16
N ARG A 187 -10.52 23.52 11.24
CA ARG A 187 -11.35 23.22 10.10
C ARG A 187 -12.08 24.47 9.65
N VAL A 188 -11.65 25.06 8.55
CA VAL A 188 -12.56 25.90 7.79
C VAL A 188 -13.61 24.97 7.21
N VAL A 189 -14.80 24.92 7.83
CA VAL A 189 -15.96 24.18 7.31
C VAL A 189 -16.33 24.80 5.97
N ARG A 190 -15.68 24.34 4.93
CA ARG A 190 -16.10 24.65 3.56
C ARG A 190 -17.27 23.73 3.26
N THR A 191 -18.46 24.29 3.37
CA THR A 191 -19.68 23.62 2.90
C THR A 191 -19.44 23.15 1.47
N ALA A 192 -19.39 21.84 1.27
CA ALA A 192 -19.17 21.22 -0.04
C ALA A 192 -20.39 21.46 -0.95
N ARG A 193 -20.51 22.66 -1.49
CA ARG A 193 -21.53 23.04 -2.50
C ARG A 193 -21.09 22.77 -3.94
N GLY A 194 -19.87 22.24 -4.14
CA GLY A 194 -19.37 21.90 -5.47
C GLY A 194 -19.94 20.57 -5.97
N ARG A 195 -20.81 20.61 -6.98
CA ARG A 195 -21.32 19.43 -7.74
C ARG A 195 -20.26 18.80 -8.67
N THR A 196 -18.97 19.10 -8.53
CA THR A 196 -17.90 18.53 -9.33
C THR A 196 -17.62 17.10 -8.85
N GLY A 197 -18.35 16.14 -9.42
CA GLY A 197 -18.07 14.72 -9.20
C GLY A 197 -16.70 14.36 -9.76
N VAL A 198 -15.96 13.49 -9.05
CA VAL A 198 -14.67 12.96 -9.51
C VAL A 198 -14.74 12.42 -10.93
N LEU A 199 -15.84 11.73 -11.28
CA LEU A 199 -16.08 11.15 -12.61
C LEU A 199 -16.14 12.17 -13.76
N ARG A 200 -16.32 13.45 -13.49
CA ARG A 200 -16.31 14.53 -14.49
C ARG A 200 -14.94 15.16 -14.67
N ASN A 201 -14.00 14.91 -13.75
CA ASN A 201 -12.64 15.42 -13.82
C ASN A 201 -11.73 14.43 -14.56
N ARG A 202 -11.73 14.52 -15.90
CA ARG A 202 -10.95 13.62 -16.76
C ARG A 202 -9.45 13.59 -16.44
N PRO A 203 -8.75 14.72 -16.18
CA PRO A 203 -7.35 14.69 -15.79
C PRO A 203 -7.10 13.91 -14.49
N TYR A 204 -7.98 14.04 -13.49
CA TYR A 204 -7.85 13.32 -12.25
C TYR A 204 -8.13 11.81 -12.40
N LEU A 205 -9.11 11.44 -13.23
CA LEU A 205 -9.36 10.04 -13.58
C LEU A 205 -8.16 9.41 -14.32
N ALA A 206 -7.54 10.17 -15.22
CA ALA A 206 -6.32 9.72 -15.88
C ALA A 206 -5.18 9.52 -14.86
N LEU A 207 -5.05 10.39 -13.84
CA LEU A 207 -4.09 10.21 -12.76
C LEU A 207 -4.38 8.92 -11.96
N ILE A 208 -5.63 8.64 -11.63
CA ILE A 208 -6.04 7.40 -10.96
C ILE A 208 -5.64 6.18 -11.80
N LEU A 209 -6.00 6.17 -13.10
CA LEU A 209 -5.69 5.06 -13.99
C LEU A 209 -4.17 4.82 -14.11
N LEU A 210 -3.39 5.87 -14.34
CA LEU A 210 -1.94 5.77 -14.51
C LEU A 210 -1.24 5.34 -13.21
N SER A 211 -1.76 5.78 -12.05
CA SER A 211 -1.29 5.31 -10.75
C SER A 211 -1.70 3.85 -10.48
N GLY A 212 -2.83 3.40 -11.04
CA GLY A 212 -3.25 1.99 -10.98
C GLY A 212 -2.33 1.05 -11.77
N LEU A 213 -1.83 1.50 -12.93
CA LEU A 213 -0.84 0.75 -13.69
C LEU A 213 0.46 0.56 -12.89
N PHE A 214 0.83 1.57 -12.10
CA PHE A 214 1.93 1.46 -11.14
C PHE A 214 1.57 0.51 -9.98
N GLY A 215 0.38 0.66 -9.38
CA GLY A 215 -0.11 -0.21 -8.31
C GLY A 215 -0.05 -1.69 -8.69
N LEU A 216 -0.34 -2.04 -9.95
CA LEU A 216 -0.22 -3.40 -10.46
C LEU A 216 1.23 -3.92 -10.36
N SER A 217 2.23 -3.07 -10.57
CA SER A 217 3.64 -3.46 -10.41
C SER A 217 3.99 -3.75 -8.94
N LEU A 218 3.37 -3.02 -7.98
CA LEU A 218 3.56 -3.26 -6.55
C LEU A 218 3.01 -4.62 -6.14
N ASP A 219 1.75 -4.90 -6.49
CA ASP A 219 1.11 -6.16 -6.12
C ASP A 219 1.72 -7.34 -6.86
N PHE A 220 2.12 -7.15 -8.13
CA PHE A 220 2.85 -8.17 -8.88
C PHE A 220 4.21 -8.48 -8.26
N PHE A 221 4.94 -7.49 -7.73
CA PHE A 221 6.18 -7.76 -6.99
C PHE A 221 5.90 -8.64 -5.77
N LEU A 222 4.87 -8.32 -4.98
CA LEU A 222 4.57 -9.02 -3.73
C LEU A 222 4.16 -10.49 -3.95
N ILE A 223 3.35 -10.76 -4.95
CA ILE A 223 2.80 -12.11 -5.21
C ILE A 223 3.46 -12.82 -6.39
N GLY A 224 3.78 -12.10 -7.45
CA GLY A 224 4.33 -12.69 -8.67
C GLY A 224 5.81 -13.05 -8.54
N THR A 225 6.61 -12.22 -7.86
CA THR A 225 8.04 -12.51 -7.67
C THR A 225 8.28 -13.82 -6.89
N PRO A 226 7.62 -14.10 -5.76
CA PRO A 226 7.74 -15.39 -5.08
C PRO A 226 7.37 -16.58 -5.98
N VAL A 227 6.27 -16.48 -6.72
CA VAL A 227 5.84 -17.54 -7.65
C VAL A 227 6.89 -17.77 -8.75
N PHE A 228 7.38 -16.70 -9.36
CA PHE A 228 8.42 -16.77 -10.38
C PHE A 228 9.71 -17.43 -9.85
N VAL A 229 10.18 -16.99 -8.67
CA VAL A 229 11.42 -17.46 -8.06
C VAL A 229 11.34 -18.93 -7.66
N LEU A 230 10.23 -19.37 -7.05
CA LEU A 230 10.10 -20.72 -6.54
C LEU A 230 9.65 -21.71 -7.61
N GLU A 231 8.62 -21.36 -8.41
CA GLU A 231 8.01 -22.31 -9.34
C GLU A 231 8.67 -22.33 -10.73
N ARG A 232 9.29 -21.22 -11.14
CA ARG A 232 9.88 -21.11 -12.48
C ARG A 232 11.40 -21.20 -12.47
N LEU A 233 12.07 -20.62 -11.48
CA LEU A 233 13.53 -20.71 -11.35
C LEU A 233 13.99 -21.86 -10.46
N HIS A 234 13.07 -22.44 -9.66
CA HIS A 234 13.40 -23.48 -8.64
C HIS A 234 14.53 -22.99 -7.71
N ALA A 235 14.49 -21.73 -7.34
CA ALA A 235 15.47 -21.11 -6.46
C ALA A 235 15.27 -21.54 -4.99
N PRO A 236 16.23 -21.26 -4.09
CA PRO A 236 16.11 -21.62 -2.68
C PRO A 236 14.86 -20.99 -2.02
N LEU A 237 14.18 -21.73 -1.13
CA LEU A 237 12.95 -21.32 -0.45
C LEU A 237 13.08 -20.03 0.36
N TRP A 238 14.28 -19.70 0.82
CA TRP A 238 14.55 -18.47 1.59
C TRP A 238 14.60 -17.20 0.72
N LEU A 239 14.80 -17.33 -0.60
CA LEU A 239 15.06 -16.19 -1.49
C LEU A 239 13.90 -15.20 -1.57
N PRO A 240 12.60 -15.59 -1.67
CA PRO A 240 11.50 -14.64 -1.61
C PRO A 240 11.50 -13.79 -0.34
N GLY A 241 11.76 -14.41 0.80
CA GLY A 241 11.88 -13.70 2.09
C GLY A 241 13.04 -12.71 2.10
N ALA A 242 14.20 -13.08 1.56
CA ALA A 242 15.34 -12.18 1.45
C ALA A 242 15.08 -10.99 0.51
N ILE A 243 14.36 -11.21 -0.61
CA ILE A 243 13.93 -10.15 -1.53
C ILE A 243 12.99 -9.16 -0.81
N LEU A 244 11.99 -9.66 -0.10
CA LEU A 244 11.06 -8.82 0.67
C LEU A 244 11.75 -8.08 1.81
N PHE A 245 12.66 -8.74 2.52
CA PHE A 245 13.46 -8.11 3.56
C PHE A 245 14.33 -6.99 3.01
N LEU A 246 15.04 -7.25 1.91
CA LEU A 246 15.84 -6.23 1.23
C LEU A 246 14.98 -5.04 0.80
N LEU A 247 13.82 -5.27 0.18
CA LEU A 247 12.89 -4.21 -0.16
C LEU A 247 12.48 -3.40 1.07
N THR A 248 12.12 -4.08 2.17
CA THR A 248 11.71 -3.43 3.42
C THR A 248 12.82 -2.52 3.96
N VAL A 249 14.06 -2.99 4.00
CA VAL A 249 15.22 -2.20 4.42
C VAL A 249 15.41 -0.99 3.51
N LEU A 250 15.39 -1.19 2.20
CA LEU A 250 15.59 -0.11 1.22
C LEU A 250 14.49 0.95 1.32
N THR A 251 13.24 0.55 1.43
CA THR A 251 12.10 1.48 1.52
C THR A 251 12.05 2.19 2.88
N SER A 252 12.47 1.53 3.96
CA SER A 252 12.53 2.13 5.30
C SER A 252 13.58 3.24 5.41
N VAL A 253 14.73 3.12 4.72
CA VAL A 253 15.84 4.09 4.83
C VAL A 253 15.90 5.03 3.62
N GLY A 254 15.46 4.55 2.45
CA GLY A 254 15.71 5.20 1.16
C GLY A 254 14.85 6.41 0.85
N GLY A 255 13.71 6.60 1.51
CA GLY A 255 12.72 7.63 1.14
C GLY A 255 13.27 9.05 1.12
N THR A 256 14.03 9.45 2.14
CA THR A 256 14.63 10.79 2.21
C THR A 256 15.76 10.96 1.20
N VAL A 257 16.52 9.90 0.92
CA VAL A 257 17.60 9.89 -0.08
C VAL A 257 16.99 10.05 -1.48
N ALA A 258 15.97 9.27 -1.80
CA ALA A 258 15.28 9.35 -3.09
C ALA A 258 14.69 10.76 -3.33
N LEU A 259 14.09 11.38 -2.32
CA LEU A 259 13.59 12.76 -2.41
C LEU A 259 14.72 13.77 -2.68
N ARG A 260 15.88 13.62 -2.01
CA ARG A 260 17.04 14.51 -2.22
C ARG A 260 17.61 14.38 -3.64
N LEU A 261 17.74 13.15 -4.12
CA LEU A 261 18.26 12.89 -5.48
C LEU A 261 17.31 13.41 -6.57
N THR A 262 16.00 13.34 -6.33
CA THR A 262 14.97 13.74 -7.31
C THR A 262 14.38 15.13 -7.05
N ARG A 263 14.96 15.94 -6.14
CA ARG A 263 14.44 17.26 -5.76
C ARG A 263 14.27 18.25 -6.90
N ARG A 264 15.08 18.10 -7.97
CA ARG A 264 15.03 18.95 -9.17
C ARG A 264 13.96 18.53 -10.17
N LEU A 265 13.39 17.34 -10.03
CA LEU A 265 12.35 16.83 -10.90
C LEU A 265 10.98 17.36 -10.48
N SER A 266 10.12 17.65 -11.46
CA SER A 266 8.71 17.85 -11.20
C SER A 266 8.08 16.54 -10.64
N ARG A 267 6.93 16.65 -9.95
CA ARG A 267 6.24 15.44 -9.46
C ARG A 267 5.93 14.46 -10.59
N ILE A 268 5.50 14.98 -11.73
CA ILE A 268 5.21 14.17 -12.93
C ILE A 268 6.48 13.49 -13.46
N ASP A 269 7.59 14.22 -13.58
CA ASP A 269 8.83 13.64 -14.12
C ASP A 269 9.41 12.61 -13.15
N ALA A 270 9.30 12.82 -11.84
CA ALA A 270 9.68 11.83 -10.85
C ALA A 270 8.81 10.56 -10.97
N MET A 271 7.49 10.69 -11.10
CA MET A 271 6.60 9.55 -11.32
C MET A 271 6.91 8.82 -12.63
N ARG A 272 7.23 9.54 -13.70
CA ARG A 272 7.68 8.94 -14.97
C ARG A 272 8.99 8.17 -14.80
N ALA A 273 9.96 8.74 -14.09
CA ALA A 273 11.22 8.06 -13.79
C ALA A 273 11.00 6.79 -12.97
N GLY A 274 10.15 6.84 -11.93
CA GLY A 274 9.76 5.67 -11.14
C GLY A 274 9.09 4.58 -11.99
N SER A 275 8.15 4.94 -12.87
CA SER A 275 7.51 4.00 -13.79
C SER A 275 8.50 3.41 -14.79
N ALA A 276 9.47 4.19 -15.28
CA ALA A 276 10.52 3.70 -16.16
C ALA A 276 11.43 2.68 -15.45
N LEU A 277 11.75 2.91 -14.17
CA LEU A 277 12.50 1.94 -13.36
C LEU A 277 11.75 0.62 -13.20
N PHE A 278 10.40 0.62 -13.11
CA PHE A 278 9.64 -0.64 -13.11
C PHE A 278 9.67 -1.36 -14.45
N ALA A 279 9.60 -0.64 -15.56
CA ALA A 279 9.79 -1.26 -16.87
C ALA A 279 11.18 -1.91 -17.00
N VAL A 280 12.22 -1.20 -16.54
CA VAL A 280 13.59 -1.74 -16.47
C VAL A 280 13.66 -2.95 -15.56
N TRP A 281 13.02 -2.90 -14.39
CA TRP A 281 12.93 -4.05 -13.48
C TRP A 281 12.28 -5.27 -14.11
N CYS A 282 11.18 -5.11 -14.85
CA CYS A 282 10.52 -6.22 -15.54
C CYS A 282 11.47 -6.87 -16.57
N VAL A 283 12.14 -6.07 -17.39
CA VAL A 283 13.10 -6.55 -18.39
C VAL A 283 14.31 -7.22 -17.70
N ALA A 284 14.87 -6.58 -16.67
CA ALA A 284 15.98 -7.12 -15.90
C ALA A 284 15.60 -8.44 -15.23
N SER A 285 14.39 -8.55 -14.65
CA SER A 285 13.93 -9.79 -14.01
C SER A 285 13.79 -10.94 -15.01
N LEU A 286 13.34 -10.67 -16.24
CA LEU A 286 13.37 -11.65 -17.34
C LEU A 286 14.80 -12.02 -17.73
N GLY A 287 15.75 -11.10 -17.64
CA GLY A 287 17.15 -11.35 -17.92
C GLY A 287 17.76 -12.48 -17.09
N VAL A 288 17.20 -12.78 -15.92
CA VAL A 288 17.67 -13.89 -15.07
C VAL A 288 17.63 -15.25 -15.77
N LEU A 289 16.74 -15.43 -16.74
CA LEU A 289 16.62 -16.67 -17.53
C LEU A 289 17.88 -16.97 -18.34
N PHE A 290 18.69 -15.97 -18.63
CA PHE A 290 19.97 -16.09 -19.36
C PHE A 290 21.19 -16.10 -18.41
N VAL A 291 20.97 -15.99 -17.09
CA VAL A 291 22.03 -15.96 -16.08
C VAL A 291 22.32 -17.37 -15.56
N PRO A 292 23.58 -17.80 -15.44
CA PRO A 292 23.95 -19.06 -14.83
C PRO A 292 23.35 -19.22 -13.44
N ARG A 293 22.94 -20.43 -13.06
CA ARG A 293 22.24 -20.71 -11.77
C ARG A 293 22.96 -20.17 -10.57
N SER A 294 24.31 -20.24 -10.54
CA SER A 294 25.11 -19.72 -9.43
C SER A 294 25.00 -18.20 -9.23
N TRP A 295 24.64 -17.44 -10.27
CA TRP A 295 24.51 -16.00 -10.24
C TRP A 295 23.06 -15.50 -10.18
N GLN A 296 22.05 -16.38 -10.28
CA GLN A 296 20.65 -15.97 -10.27
C GLN A 296 20.24 -15.29 -8.97
N VAL A 297 20.72 -15.78 -7.83
CA VAL A 297 20.40 -15.19 -6.51
C VAL A 297 20.93 -13.76 -6.39
N PRO A 298 22.23 -13.49 -6.52
CA PRO A 298 22.73 -12.11 -6.45
C PRO A 298 22.11 -11.20 -7.54
N TYR A 299 21.85 -11.74 -8.72
CA TYR A 299 21.20 -11.00 -9.81
C TYR A 299 19.79 -10.52 -9.41
N LEU A 300 18.95 -11.40 -8.84
CA LEU A 300 17.60 -11.04 -8.39
C LEU A 300 17.62 -10.04 -7.24
N LEU A 301 18.58 -10.13 -6.33
CA LEU A 301 18.76 -9.11 -5.29
C LEU A 301 19.13 -7.75 -5.90
N VAL A 302 19.96 -7.71 -6.94
CA VAL A 302 20.27 -6.46 -7.67
C VAL A 302 19.02 -5.92 -8.39
N THR A 303 18.21 -6.76 -9.04
CA THR A 303 16.97 -6.29 -9.68
C THR A 303 15.99 -5.71 -8.66
N THR A 304 15.99 -6.22 -7.42
CA THR A 304 15.20 -5.67 -6.31
C THR A 304 15.60 -4.23 -5.97
N LEU A 305 16.89 -3.85 -6.11
CA LEU A 305 17.32 -2.45 -5.93
C LEU A 305 16.68 -1.53 -6.97
N VAL A 306 16.56 -1.99 -8.21
CA VAL A 306 15.91 -1.22 -9.29
C VAL A 306 14.43 -1.02 -8.98
N TYR A 307 13.76 -2.08 -8.54
CA TYR A 307 12.36 -2.00 -8.10
C TYR A 307 12.19 -1.01 -6.94
N ALA A 308 12.98 -1.15 -5.87
CA ALA A 308 12.92 -0.29 -4.70
C ALA A 308 13.16 1.18 -5.05
N ALA A 309 14.10 1.47 -5.97
CA ALA A 309 14.33 2.83 -6.45
C ALA A 309 13.09 3.39 -7.17
N GLY A 310 12.39 2.58 -7.99
CA GLY A 310 11.15 2.95 -8.65
C GLY A 310 10.05 3.29 -7.64
N ASP A 311 9.84 2.46 -6.64
CA ASP A 311 8.84 2.64 -5.59
C ASP A 311 9.10 3.90 -4.75
N LEU A 312 10.33 4.09 -4.29
CA LEU A 312 10.76 5.24 -3.50
C LEU A 312 10.61 6.58 -4.23
N VAL A 313 10.76 6.58 -5.56
CA VAL A 313 10.62 7.78 -6.38
C VAL A 313 9.16 8.06 -6.72
N PHE A 314 8.37 7.03 -7.02
CA PHE A 314 6.97 7.17 -7.43
C PHE A 314 6.03 7.41 -6.24
N GLY A 315 6.10 6.56 -5.21
CA GLY A 315 5.10 6.48 -4.14
C GLY A 315 4.79 7.83 -3.47
N PRO A 316 5.77 8.53 -2.87
CA PRO A 316 5.54 9.80 -2.22
C PRO A 316 5.02 10.89 -3.17
N ARG A 317 5.46 10.87 -4.43
CA ARG A 317 5.06 11.86 -5.44
C ARG A 317 3.63 11.66 -5.91
N SER A 318 3.18 10.40 -6.02
CA SER A 318 1.81 10.09 -6.44
C SER A 318 0.77 10.57 -5.42
N GLY A 319 1.02 10.34 -4.13
CA GLY A 319 0.16 10.83 -3.04
C GLY A 319 0.13 12.36 -2.98
N ALA A 320 1.31 13.01 -3.07
CA ALA A 320 1.42 14.47 -3.07
C ALA A 320 0.74 15.11 -4.30
N LEU A 321 0.87 14.50 -5.47
CA LEU A 321 0.22 14.97 -6.69
C LEU A 321 -1.31 14.81 -6.61
N ALA A 322 -1.78 13.65 -6.12
CA ALA A 322 -3.21 13.40 -5.94
C ALA A 322 -3.85 14.40 -4.98
N GLU A 323 -3.13 14.74 -3.89
CA GLU A 323 -3.57 15.75 -2.92
C GLU A 323 -3.62 17.16 -3.53
N ALA A 324 -2.56 17.57 -4.23
CA ALA A 324 -2.46 18.89 -4.80
C ALA A 324 -3.38 19.13 -6.01
N ALA A 325 -3.70 18.08 -6.78
CA ALA A 325 -4.62 18.13 -7.91
C ALA A 325 -6.11 18.05 -7.51
N ALA A 326 -6.39 17.69 -6.25
CA ALA A 326 -7.75 17.59 -5.73
C ALA A 326 -8.35 18.97 -5.43
N PRO A 327 -9.60 19.28 -5.86
CA PRO A 327 -10.28 20.52 -5.49
C PRO A 327 -10.42 20.65 -3.97
N PRO A 328 -10.12 21.83 -3.39
CA PRO A 328 -10.14 22.02 -1.93
C PRO A 328 -11.50 21.70 -1.29
N GLU A 329 -12.60 21.91 -2.01
CA GLU A 329 -13.98 21.70 -1.55
C GLU A 329 -14.38 20.24 -1.48
N ALA A 330 -13.69 19.34 -2.20
CA ALA A 330 -14.03 17.92 -2.33
C ALA A 330 -12.82 17.00 -2.13
N LYS A 331 -11.80 17.47 -1.43
CA LYS A 331 -10.50 16.83 -1.28
C LYS A 331 -10.62 15.38 -0.76
N GLY A 332 -11.44 15.15 0.26
CA GLY A 332 -11.66 13.82 0.82
C GLY A 332 -12.20 12.83 -0.22
N ARG A 333 -13.19 13.24 -1.04
CA ARG A 333 -13.76 12.41 -2.10
C ARG A 333 -12.74 12.09 -3.20
N TYR A 334 -11.91 13.06 -3.57
CA TYR A 334 -10.90 12.88 -4.61
C TYR A 334 -9.78 11.94 -4.13
N LEU A 335 -9.30 12.11 -2.90
CA LEU A 335 -8.29 11.22 -2.32
C LEU A 335 -8.80 9.80 -2.06
N ALA A 336 -10.06 9.66 -1.62
CA ALA A 336 -10.70 8.36 -1.50
C ALA A 336 -10.85 7.68 -2.88
N ALA A 337 -11.22 8.44 -3.92
CA ALA A 337 -11.27 7.89 -5.28
C ALA A 337 -9.88 7.51 -5.82
N PHE A 338 -8.84 8.24 -5.44
CA PHE A 338 -7.46 7.91 -5.80
C PHE A 338 -7.05 6.53 -5.27
N GLN A 339 -7.59 6.10 -4.13
CA GLN A 339 -7.32 4.77 -3.57
C GLN A 339 -7.73 3.62 -4.50
N TYR A 340 -8.73 3.83 -5.38
CA TYR A 340 -9.10 2.81 -6.37
C TYR A 340 -7.96 2.43 -7.32
N ALA A 341 -6.98 3.32 -7.54
CA ALA A 341 -5.78 2.99 -8.29
C ALA A 341 -5.11 1.72 -7.74
N PHE A 342 -4.96 1.64 -6.43
CA PHE A 342 -4.29 0.52 -5.76
C PHE A 342 -5.25 -0.65 -5.51
N THR A 343 -6.49 -0.39 -5.12
CA THR A 343 -7.46 -1.44 -4.84
C THR A 343 -7.79 -2.29 -6.07
N VAL A 344 -7.96 -1.66 -7.24
CA VAL A 344 -8.19 -2.37 -8.51
C VAL A 344 -6.94 -3.16 -8.92
N ALA A 345 -5.77 -2.59 -8.75
CA ALA A 345 -4.51 -3.28 -9.00
C ALA A 345 -4.37 -4.56 -8.15
N GLN A 346 -4.68 -4.47 -6.86
CA GLN A 346 -4.66 -5.59 -5.93
C GLN A 346 -5.59 -6.73 -6.36
N VAL A 347 -6.78 -6.41 -6.89
CA VAL A 347 -7.72 -7.41 -7.41
C VAL A 347 -7.22 -8.05 -8.71
N LEU A 348 -6.54 -7.29 -9.56
CA LEU A 348 -6.06 -7.77 -10.86
C LEU A 348 -4.73 -8.56 -10.76
N ALA A 349 -3.91 -8.29 -9.77
CA ALA A 349 -2.57 -8.88 -9.67
C ALA A 349 -2.56 -10.41 -9.66
N PRO A 350 -3.45 -11.15 -8.93
CA PRO A 350 -3.49 -12.61 -8.99
C PRO A 350 -3.79 -13.15 -10.39
N ALA A 351 -4.66 -12.47 -11.16
CA ALA A 351 -4.96 -12.86 -12.54
C ALA A 351 -3.73 -12.68 -13.45
N VAL A 352 -2.94 -11.62 -13.24
CA VAL A 352 -1.67 -11.43 -13.97
C VAL A 352 -0.67 -12.52 -13.58
N VAL A 353 -0.56 -12.85 -12.30
CA VAL A 353 0.34 -13.92 -11.82
C VAL A 353 -0.06 -15.28 -12.39
N SER A 354 -1.36 -15.56 -12.56
CA SER A 354 -1.83 -16.82 -13.15
C SER A 354 -1.33 -17.03 -14.58
N LEU A 355 -0.98 -15.97 -15.32
CA LEU A 355 -0.40 -16.08 -16.66
C LEU A 355 0.97 -16.76 -16.68
N PHE A 356 1.63 -16.93 -15.53
CA PHE A 356 2.80 -17.80 -15.45
C PHE A 356 2.47 -19.25 -15.86
N SER A 357 1.24 -19.72 -15.72
CA SER A 357 0.83 -21.03 -16.22
C SER A 357 0.90 -21.15 -17.75
N VAL A 358 0.72 -20.04 -18.45
CA VAL A 358 0.75 -19.96 -19.91
C VAL A 358 2.19 -19.75 -20.41
N SER A 359 2.90 -18.79 -19.84
CA SER A 359 4.29 -18.49 -20.24
C SER A 359 5.05 -17.74 -19.13
N VAL A 360 6.33 -18.08 -18.99
CA VAL A 360 7.23 -17.46 -18.00
C VAL A 360 7.42 -15.95 -18.23
N TRP A 361 7.40 -15.51 -19.49
CA TRP A 361 7.64 -14.11 -19.83
C TRP A 361 6.37 -13.24 -19.87
N LEU A 362 5.20 -13.84 -20.07
CA LEU A 362 3.94 -13.11 -20.33
C LEU A 362 3.54 -12.14 -19.20
N PRO A 363 3.56 -12.51 -17.89
CA PRO A 363 3.25 -11.58 -16.80
C PRO A 363 4.22 -10.39 -16.77
N TRP A 364 5.51 -10.65 -16.96
CA TRP A 364 6.54 -9.61 -16.96
C TRP A 364 6.36 -8.60 -18.11
N VAL A 365 6.06 -9.08 -19.32
CA VAL A 365 5.78 -8.23 -20.47
C VAL A 365 4.54 -7.38 -20.23
N LEU A 366 3.47 -7.98 -19.71
CA LEU A 366 2.23 -7.25 -19.41
C LEU A 366 2.47 -6.12 -18.38
N VAL A 367 3.14 -6.41 -17.28
CA VAL A 367 3.46 -5.42 -16.25
C VAL A 367 4.42 -4.35 -16.80
N GLY A 368 5.42 -4.75 -17.58
CA GLY A 368 6.36 -3.84 -18.23
C GLY A 368 5.66 -2.90 -19.22
N VAL A 369 4.72 -3.41 -20.02
CA VAL A 369 3.88 -2.59 -20.92
C VAL A 369 3.02 -1.61 -20.11
N CYS A 370 2.41 -2.04 -19.01
CA CYS A 370 1.67 -1.14 -18.12
C CYS A 370 2.57 -0.03 -17.57
N ALA A 371 3.81 -0.35 -17.16
CA ALA A 371 4.77 0.65 -16.71
C ALA A 371 5.15 1.63 -17.82
N CYS A 372 5.38 1.17 -19.05
CA CYS A 372 5.65 2.03 -20.20
C CYS A 372 4.45 2.94 -20.54
N LEU A 373 3.22 2.39 -20.48
CA LEU A 373 2.01 3.18 -20.68
C LEU A 373 1.86 4.27 -19.60
N ALA A 374 2.25 3.98 -18.35
CA ALA A 374 2.30 4.96 -17.28
C ALA A 374 3.30 6.08 -17.58
N VAL A 375 4.53 5.77 -18.06
CA VAL A 375 5.54 6.77 -18.47
C VAL A 375 4.97 7.71 -19.53
N LEU A 376 4.38 7.17 -20.60
CA LEU A 376 3.85 7.95 -21.72
C LEU A 376 2.59 8.75 -21.30
N GLY A 377 1.69 8.10 -20.55
CA GLY A 377 0.46 8.71 -20.06
C GLY A 377 0.72 9.88 -19.11
N LEU A 378 1.63 9.73 -18.16
CA LEU A 378 2.02 10.79 -17.22
C LEU A 378 2.62 11.99 -17.97
N GLY A 379 3.44 11.75 -19.00
CA GLY A 379 3.96 12.82 -19.83
C GLY A 379 2.87 13.65 -20.54
N ARG A 380 1.80 12.98 -21.03
CA ARG A 380 0.65 13.65 -21.63
C ARG A 380 -0.29 14.29 -20.62
N LEU A 381 -0.30 13.80 -19.37
CA LEU A 381 -1.13 14.31 -18.31
C LEU A 381 -0.58 15.58 -17.69
N GLY A 382 0.74 15.71 -17.57
CA GLY A 382 1.39 16.84 -16.89
C GLY A 382 0.86 18.22 -17.31
N PRO A 383 0.79 18.56 -18.61
CA PRO A 383 0.26 19.86 -19.06
C PRO A 383 -1.22 20.11 -18.78
N ARG A 384 -1.98 19.06 -18.43
CA ARG A 384 -3.44 19.14 -18.14
C ARG A 384 -3.75 19.31 -16.66
N LEU A 385 -2.76 19.21 -15.80
CA LEU A 385 -2.88 19.41 -14.36
C LEU A 385 -2.51 20.85 -14.00
N PRO A 386 -3.02 21.37 -12.86
CA PRO A 386 -2.62 22.68 -12.36
C PRO A 386 -1.11 22.75 -12.14
N THR A 387 -0.47 23.83 -12.59
CA THR A 387 1.00 23.99 -12.48
C THR A 387 1.50 23.88 -11.03
N GLY A 388 0.76 24.43 -10.07
CA GLY A 388 1.09 24.31 -8.64
C GLY A 388 0.96 22.87 -8.08
N ALA A 389 0.24 21.96 -8.78
CA ALA A 389 0.19 20.56 -8.40
C ALA A 389 1.41 19.79 -8.91
N VAL A 390 1.90 20.14 -10.10
CA VAL A 390 3.00 19.42 -10.78
C VAL A 390 4.35 19.76 -10.16
N THR A 391 4.62 21.04 -9.91
CA THR A 391 5.88 21.50 -9.31
C THR A 391 5.69 21.68 -7.79
N PRO A 392 6.52 21.02 -6.95
CA PRO A 392 6.51 21.30 -5.53
C PRO A 392 6.90 22.77 -5.30
N ILE A 393 6.24 23.44 -4.37
CA ILE A 393 6.67 24.77 -3.90
C ILE A 393 8.06 24.58 -3.28
N GLN A 394 9.07 25.21 -3.88
CA GLN A 394 10.40 25.27 -3.29
C GLN A 394 10.30 26.18 -2.07
N GLY A 395 10.30 25.57 -0.88
CA GLY A 395 10.46 26.26 0.39
C GLY A 395 11.89 26.16 0.86
#